data_77e5594c679290734d450191d841c486
#
_entry.id   77e5594c679290734d450191d841c486
#
_cell.length_a   1.000
_cell.length_b   1.000
_cell.length_c   1.000
_cell.angle_alpha   90.00
_cell.angle_beta   90.00
_cell.angle_gamma   90.00
#
_symmetry.space_group_name_H-M   'P 1'
#
loop_
_entity.id
_entity.type
_entity.pdbx_description
1 polymer ?
#
loop_
_entity_poly.entity_id
_entity_poly.type
_entity_poly.pdbx_seq_one_letter_code
_entity_poly.pdbx_strand_id
1 'polypeptide(L)'
;AEVAENIFTPVTSLYNYEPEKKTSIIFTDVDDISNGAAYFYDNKIIIWTSPLEFELRGSHRWLQNVITHEFAHIVSIQKSKKFGNSIPASYLQFIGYEKEKRPDVLYGYPNTLISYSYPGSMVPPWLAEGIAQFMYPGADWDNWDSSRDMLLRDQVLNDQLLTWNEINVFGKSGFGNEMVYNIGFALSKYIASKYGPEVFEKILL
;
A
#
# COMPACT_ATOMS: atom_id res chain seq x y z
N ALA A 1 -3.99 -17.49 -11.27
CA ALA A 1 -5.45 -17.42 -11.53
C ALA A 1 -6.23 -17.77 -10.25
N GLU A 2 -6.08 -18.98 -9.70
CA GLU A 2 -6.85 -19.45 -8.54
C GLU A 2 -6.81 -18.48 -7.34
N VAL A 3 -5.64 -18.00 -6.95
CA VAL A 3 -5.49 -17.01 -5.88
C VAL A 3 -6.31 -15.75 -6.17
N ALA A 4 -6.22 -15.21 -7.37
CA ALA A 4 -6.91 -13.99 -7.75
C ALA A 4 -8.44 -14.15 -7.71
N GLU A 5 -8.94 -15.29 -8.11
CA GLU A 5 -10.39 -15.59 -8.04
C GLU A 5 -10.85 -15.75 -6.58
N ASN A 6 -10.07 -16.45 -5.77
CA ASN A 6 -10.42 -16.68 -4.36
C ASN A 6 -10.47 -15.42 -3.52
N ILE A 7 -9.61 -14.43 -3.79
CA ILE A 7 -9.58 -13.17 -3.03
C ILE A 7 -10.61 -12.15 -3.50
N PHE A 8 -11.18 -12.30 -4.68
CA PHE A 8 -12.06 -11.29 -5.26
C PHE A 8 -13.24 -10.95 -4.34
N THR A 9 -14.02 -11.93 -3.99
CA THR A 9 -15.22 -11.74 -3.14
C THR A 9 -14.87 -11.23 -1.74
N PRO A 10 -13.91 -11.81 -0.99
CA PRO A 10 -13.54 -11.27 0.33
C PRO A 10 -13.11 -9.81 0.30
N VAL A 11 -12.28 -9.41 -0.68
CA VAL A 11 -11.78 -8.04 -0.79
C VAL A 11 -12.89 -7.07 -1.20
N THR A 12 -13.64 -7.38 -2.25
CA THR A 12 -14.71 -6.50 -2.72
C THR A 12 -15.83 -6.35 -1.69
N SER A 13 -16.16 -7.40 -0.96
CA SER A 13 -17.20 -7.38 0.08
C SER A 13 -16.80 -6.52 1.27
N LEU A 14 -15.52 -6.54 1.68
CA LEU A 14 -15.05 -5.73 2.82
C LEU A 14 -15.27 -4.23 2.59
N TYR A 15 -15.06 -3.79 1.36
CA TYR A 15 -15.19 -2.36 1.00
C TYR A 15 -16.54 -2.03 0.37
N ASN A 16 -17.41 -3.03 0.15
CA ASN A 16 -18.65 -2.88 -0.62
C ASN A 16 -18.41 -2.12 -1.94
N TYR A 17 -17.40 -2.59 -2.68
CA TYR A 17 -16.98 -1.98 -3.93
C TYR A 17 -16.35 -3.01 -4.88
N GLU A 18 -16.80 -3.01 -6.11
CA GLU A 18 -16.23 -3.81 -7.20
C GLU A 18 -15.62 -2.87 -8.27
N PRO A 19 -14.40 -3.15 -8.73
CA PRO A 19 -13.82 -2.44 -9.85
C PRO A 19 -14.69 -2.52 -11.11
N GLU A 20 -14.93 -1.41 -11.78
CA GLU A 20 -15.75 -1.36 -13.01
C GLU A 20 -15.16 -2.16 -14.18
N LYS A 21 -13.87 -2.39 -14.15
CA LYS A 21 -13.14 -3.11 -15.20
C LYS A 21 -12.36 -4.28 -14.60
N LYS A 22 -12.10 -5.29 -15.43
CA LYS A 22 -11.24 -6.40 -15.05
C LYS A 22 -9.84 -5.90 -14.67
N THR A 23 -9.32 -6.42 -13.57
CA THR A 23 -7.95 -6.16 -13.15
C THR A 23 -6.99 -7.09 -13.89
N SER A 24 -6.00 -6.52 -14.55
CA SER A 24 -4.94 -7.27 -15.21
C SER A 24 -3.79 -7.50 -14.26
N ILE A 25 -3.33 -8.74 -14.10
CA ILE A 25 -2.14 -9.07 -13.31
C ILE A 25 -1.01 -9.40 -14.30
N ILE A 26 0.07 -8.65 -14.23
CA ILE A 26 1.25 -8.78 -15.08
C ILE A 26 2.39 -9.28 -14.20
N PHE A 27 2.96 -10.41 -14.61
CA PHE A 27 4.17 -10.93 -13.96
C PHE A 27 5.39 -10.49 -14.77
N THR A 28 6.41 -10.04 -14.06
CA THR A 28 7.71 -9.71 -14.62
C THR A 28 8.81 -10.41 -13.83
N ASP A 29 9.78 -10.95 -14.53
CA ASP A 29 10.93 -11.67 -13.99
C ASP A 29 12.23 -11.02 -14.45
N VAL A 30 12.25 -9.72 -14.46
CA VAL A 30 13.43 -8.92 -14.80
C VAL A 30 14.07 -8.43 -13.51
N ASP A 31 15.38 -8.55 -13.40
CA ASP A 31 16.22 -7.93 -12.35
C ASP A 31 16.13 -8.55 -10.94
N ASP A 32 15.67 -9.78 -10.76
CA ASP A 32 15.55 -10.47 -9.46
C ASP A 32 14.92 -9.60 -8.35
N ILE A 33 13.99 -8.74 -8.73
CA ILE A 33 13.29 -7.84 -7.81
C ILE A 33 12.09 -8.57 -7.21
N SER A 34 11.88 -8.39 -5.91
CA SER A 34 10.65 -8.79 -5.21
C SER A 34 9.82 -7.56 -4.93
N ASN A 35 8.70 -7.39 -5.62
CA ASN A 35 7.77 -6.29 -5.36
C ASN A 35 6.39 -6.55 -5.98
N GLY A 36 5.40 -5.78 -5.53
CA GLY A 36 4.11 -5.60 -6.17
C GLY A 36 3.83 -4.12 -6.38
N ALA A 37 2.99 -3.79 -7.34
CA ALA A 37 2.52 -2.43 -7.54
C ALA A 37 1.12 -2.41 -8.13
N ALA A 38 0.19 -1.76 -7.44
CA ALA A 38 -1.18 -1.54 -7.89
C ALA A 38 -1.32 -0.21 -8.64
N TYR A 39 -1.67 -0.29 -9.90
CA TYR A 39 -2.06 0.87 -10.71
C TYR A 39 -3.59 0.98 -10.71
N PHE A 40 -4.14 1.52 -9.64
CA PHE A 40 -5.57 1.57 -9.38
C PHE A 40 -6.37 2.37 -10.40
N TYR A 41 -5.78 3.34 -11.06
CA TYR A 41 -6.41 4.12 -12.15
C TYR A 41 -6.45 3.35 -13.48
N ASP A 42 -5.68 2.28 -13.61
CA ASP A 42 -5.54 1.47 -14.84
C ASP A 42 -6.02 0.02 -14.66
N ASN A 43 -6.55 -0.31 -13.49
CA ASN A 43 -6.94 -1.68 -13.10
C ASN A 43 -5.84 -2.71 -13.41
N LYS A 44 -4.61 -2.39 -13.02
CA LYS A 44 -3.44 -3.19 -13.32
C LYS A 44 -2.60 -3.43 -12.08
N ILE A 45 -2.14 -4.65 -11.91
CA ILE A 45 -1.18 -5.07 -10.90
C ILE A 45 0.05 -5.57 -11.61
N ILE A 46 1.22 -5.09 -11.25
CA ILE A 46 2.50 -5.61 -11.70
C ILE A 46 3.15 -6.34 -10.52
N ILE A 47 3.61 -7.56 -10.76
CA ILE A 47 4.29 -8.39 -9.76
C ILE A 47 5.65 -8.77 -10.30
N TRP A 48 6.69 -8.41 -9.56
CA TRP A 48 8.04 -8.92 -9.75
C TRP A 48 8.12 -10.26 -9.03
N THR A 49 8.39 -11.32 -9.78
CA THR A 49 8.12 -12.70 -9.36
C THR A 49 9.14 -13.30 -8.42
N SER A 50 10.31 -12.70 -8.25
CA SER A 50 11.27 -13.15 -7.24
C SER A 50 10.64 -13.11 -5.86
N PRO A 51 10.70 -14.20 -5.06
CA PRO A 51 10.12 -14.21 -3.73
C PRO A 51 10.78 -13.15 -2.84
N LEU A 52 9.99 -12.45 -2.05
CA LEU A 52 10.53 -11.56 -1.05
C LEU A 52 11.08 -12.38 0.12
N GLU A 53 12.39 -12.45 0.18
CA GLU A 53 13.12 -12.98 1.33
C GLU A 53 13.61 -11.79 2.17
N PHE A 54 12.84 -11.44 3.19
CA PHE A 54 13.13 -10.32 4.05
C PHE A 54 13.03 -10.74 5.53
N GLU A 55 14.12 -10.69 6.24
CA GLU A 55 14.22 -11.17 7.63
C GLU A 55 13.17 -10.56 8.56
N LEU A 56 12.73 -9.33 8.28
CA LEU A 56 11.74 -8.63 9.10
C LEU A 56 10.30 -9.10 8.87
N ARG A 57 10.05 -9.90 7.84
CA ARG A 57 8.69 -10.39 7.50
C ARG A 57 8.46 -11.86 7.79
N GLY A 58 9.49 -12.61 8.17
CA GLY A 58 9.36 -14.03 8.38
C GLY A 58 9.01 -14.81 7.11
N SER A 59 8.60 -16.06 7.28
CA SER A 59 8.21 -16.95 6.17
C SER A 59 6.75 -16.71 5.76
N HIS A 60 6.49 -16.55 4.46
CA HIS A 60 5.15 -16.30 3.94
C HIS A 60 4.99 -16.78 2.49
N ARG A 61 3.76 -16.92 2.03
CA ARG A 61 3.42 -17.30 0.65
C ARG A 61 3.40 -16.05 -0.23
N TRP A 62 4.57 -15.69 -0.74
CA TRP A 62 4.80 -14.43 -1.45
C TRP A 62 3.71 -14.07 -2.47
N LEU A 63 3.45 -14.94 -3.45
CA LEU A 63 2.48 -14.64 -4.51
C LEU A 63 1.05 -14.46 -3.99
N GLN A 64 0.64 -15.26 -3.01
CA GLN A 64 -0.69 -15.09 -2.40
C GLN A 64 -0.80 -13.73 -1.73
N ASN A 65 0.18 -13.39 -0.92
CA ASN A 65 0.17 -12.17 -0.14
C ASN A 65 0.24 -10.94 -1.02
N VAL A 66 1.16 -10.91 -1.99
CA VAL A 66 1.31 -9.75 -2.87
C VAL A 66 0.10 -9.55 -3.78
N ILE A 67 -0.48 -10.61 -4.34
CA ILE A 67 -1.70 -10.47 -5.16
C ILE A 67 -2.86 -9.93 -4.32
N THR A 68 -3.04 -10.45 -3.11
CA THR A 68 -4.10 -9.97 -2.19
C THR A 68 -3.88 -8.52 -1.80
N HIS A 69 -2.66 -8.17 -1.43
CA HIS A 69 -2.27 -6.82 -1.03
C HIS A 69 -2.53 -5.81 -2.16
N GLU A 70 -2.01 -6.08 -3.35
CA GLU A 70 -2.17 -5.17 -4.49
C GLU A 70 -3.64 -5.08 -4.95
N PHE A 71 -4.38 -6.17 -4.89
CA PHE A 71 -5.80 -6.11 -5.21
C PHE A 71 -6.60 -5.32 -4.16
N ALA A 72 -6.24 -5.41 -2.88
CA ALA A 72 -6.83 -4.54 -1.86
C ALA A 72 -6.59 -3.06 -2.14
N HIS A 73 -5.40 -2.67 -2.64
CA HIS A 73 -5.16 -1.31 -3.10
C HIS A 73 -6.07 -0.91 -4.28
N ILE A 74 -6.24 -1.76 -5.29
CA ILE A 74 -7.16 -1.48 -6.40
C ILE A 74 -8.55 -1.15 -5.86
N VAL A 75 -9.10 -2.00 -5.01
CA VAL A 75 -10.46 -1.86 -4.49
C VAL A 75 -10.59 -0.65 -3.55
N SER A 76 -9.73 -0.57 -2.54
CA SER A 76 -9.83 0.45 -1.48
C SER A 76 -9.57 1.87 -1.99
N ILE A 77 -8.56 2.05 -2.86
CA ILE A 77 -8.24 3.37 -3.39
C ILE A 77 -9.27 3.81 -4.42
N GLN A 78 -9.79 2.90 -5.24
CA GLN A 78 -10.88 3.23 -6.14
C GLN A 78 -12.16 3.59 -5.38
N LYS A 79 -12.48 2.89 -4.30
CA LYS A 79 -13.60 3.23 -3.40
C LYS A 79 -13.47 4.65 -2.84
N SER A 80 -12.26 5.07 -2.49
CA SER A 80 -11.97 6.36 -1.86
C SER A 80 -11.96 7.56 -2.82
N LYS A 81 -12.31 7.38 -4.10
CA LYS A 81 -12.32 8.46 -5.09
C LYS A 81 -13.21 9.63 -4.65
N LYS A 82 -12.65 10.83 -4.61
CA LYS A 82 -13.35 12.05 -4.20
C LYS A 82 -13.84 12.90 -5.39
N PHE A 83 -13.21 12.77 -6.55
CA PHE A 83 -13.48 13.58 -7.75
C PHE A 83 -13.66 12.67 -8.95
N GLY A 84 -14.88 12.27 -9.24
CA GLY A 84 -15.20 11.44 -10.40
C GLY A 84 -14.36 10.16 -10.52
N ASN A 85 -14.62 9.36 -11.53
CA ASN A 85 -14.00 8.04 -11.67
C ASN A 85 -12.51 8.06 -12.11
N SER A 86 -11.99 9.20 -12.51
CA SER A 86 -10.64 9.31 -13.06
C SER A 86 -9.61 9.98 -12.12
N ILE A 87 -10.07 10.62 -11.03
CA ILE A 87 -9.20 11.38 -10.13
C ILE A 87 -9.36 10.86 -8.71
N PRO A 88 -8.54 9.87 -8.30
CA PRO A 88 -8.61 9.30 -6.95
C PRO A 88 -7.99 10.20 -5.86
N ALA A 89 -7.15 11.16 -6.25
CA ALA A 89 -6.47 12.08 -5.36
C ALA A 89 -6.13 13.39 -6.07
N SER A 90 -5.98 14.45 -5.30
CA SER A 90 -5.47 15.74 -5.80
C SER A 90 -4.17 16.11 -5.12
N TYR A 91 -3.25 16.66 -5.89
CA TYR A 91 -1.94 17.08 -5.42
C TYR A 91 -1.65 18.51 -5.83
N LEU A 92 -1.03 19.26 -4.92
CA LEU A 92 -0.37 20.50 -5.22
C LEU A 92 1.09 20.19 -5.52
N GLN A 93 1.56 20.55 -6.70
CA GLN A 93 2.91 20.25 -7.14
C GLN A 93 3.73 21.52 -7.34
N PHE A 94 4.94 21.54 -6.79
CA PHE A 94 5.95 22.55 -7.00
C PHE A 94 7.08 21.95 -7.81
N ILE A 95 7.44 22.62 -8.89
CA ILE A 95 8.50 22.17 -9.80
C ILE A 95 9.64 23.17 -9.76
N GLY A 96 10.82 22.71 -9.36
CA GLY A 96 12.03 23.51 -9.33
C GLY A 96 12.99 23.10 -10.45
N TYR A 97 13.73 24.06 -10.99
CA TYR A 97 14.72 23.85 -12.03
C TYR A 97 16.10 24.27 -11.52
N GLU A 98 17.13 23.47 -11.81
CA GLU A 98 18.50 23.90 -11.59
C GLU A 98 18.86 25.07 -12.54
N LYS A 99 19.62 26.01 -12.02
CA LYS A 99 20.12 27.16 -12.82
C LYS A 99 21.13 26.73 -13.87
N GLU A 100 21.91 25.70 -13.57
CA GLU A 100 22.92 25.16 -14.45
C GLU A 100 22.51 23.75 -14.91
N LYS A 101 22.58 23.56 -16.22
CA LYS A 101 22.28 22.26 -16.84
C LYS A 101 23.42 21.30 -16.60
N ARG A 102 23.13 20.17 -15.94
CA ARG A 102 24.11 19.11 -15.78
C ARG A 102 24.31 18.32 -17.06
N PRO A 103 25.55 17.94 -17.40
CA PRO A 103 25.85 17.20 -18.64
C PRO A 103 25.16 15.82 -18.73
N ASP A 104 24.86 15.23 -17.59
CA ASP A 104 24.21 13.90 -17.44
C ASP A 104 22.68 13.95 -17.56
N VAL A 105 22.10 15.14 -17.59
CA VAL A 105 20.64 15.33 -17.73
C VAL A 105 20.27 15.69 -19.16
N LEU A 106 19.72 14.74 -19.88
CA LEU A 106 19.50 14.84 -21.34
C LEU A 106 18.58 16.00 -21.76
N TYR A 107 17.73 16.51 -20.89
CA TYR A 107 16.64 17.42 -21.28
C TYR A 107 16.45 18.68 -20.41
N GLY A 108 17.31 18.94 -19.46
CA GLY A 108 17.16 20.15 -18.64
C GLY A 108 15.85 20.20 -17.83
N TYR A 109 15.41 19.06 -17.37
CA TYR A 109 14.17 18.89 -16.62
C TYR A 109 14.25 19.47 -15.20
N PRO A 110 13.10 19.66 -14.57
CA PRO A 110 13.09 20.02 -13.17
C PRO A 110 13.87 18.98 -12.36
N ASN A 111 14.75 19.46 -11.52
CA ASN A 111 15.52 18.64 -10.59
C ASN A 111 14.81 18.44 -9.25
N THR A 112 13.74 19.20 -9.03
CA THR A 112 12.95 19.14 -7.81
C THR A 112 11.49 19.05 -8.16
N LEU A 113 10.84 17.99 -7.72
CA LEU A 113 9.38 17.83 -7.77
C LEU A 113 8.90 17.58 -6.35
N ILE A 114 8.16 18.52 -5.79
CA ILE A 114 7.54 18.40 -4.49
C ILE A 114 6.04 18.29 -4.69
N SER A 115 5.45 17.19 -4.23
CA SER A 115 4.02 16.96 -4.32
C SER A 115 3.42 16.91 -2.93
N TYR A 116 2.41 17.74 -2.70
CA TYR A 116 1.60 17.70 -1.48
C TYR A 116 0.21 17.19 -1.82
N SER A 117 -0.25 16.17 -1.11
CA SER A 117 -1.63 15.72 -1.22
C SER A 117 -2.58 16.79 -0.69
N TYR A 118 -3.65 17.04 -1.43
CA TYR A 118 -4.71 17.91 -0.95
C TYR A 118 -5.47 17.20 0.19
N PRO A 119 -5.64 17.83 1.36
CA PRO A 119 -6.29 17.19 2.51
C PRO A 119 -7.66 16.60 2.16
N GLY A 120 -7.91 15.37 2.59
CA GLY A 120 -9.14 14.65 2.35
C GLY A 120 -9.34 14.14 0.92
N SER A 121 -8.33 14.24 0.04
CA SER A 121 -8.43 13.77 -1.34
C SER A 121 -7.69 12.46 -1.61
N MET A 122 -7.04 11.87 -0.61
CA MET A 122 -6.35 10.60 -0.74
C MET A 122 -6.37 9.80 0.56
N VAL A 123 -6.15 8.50 0.43
CA VAL A 123 -5.93 7.61 1.58
C VAL A 123 -4.50 7.81 2.09
N PRO A 124 -4.29 8.06 3.38
CA PRO A 124 -2.94 8.19 3.91
C PRO A 124 -2.17 6.86 3.84
N PRO A 125 -0.83 6.89 3.64
CA PRO A 125 -0.01 5.69 3.47
C PRO A 125 -0.22 4.61 4.52
N TRP A 126 -0.20 4.96 5.81
CA TRP A 126 -0.41 3.98 6.87
C TRP A 126 -1.75 3.25 6.79
N LEU A 127 -2.80 3.94 6.34
CA LEU A 127 -4.12 3.33 6.20
C LEU A 127 -4.19 2.50 4.92
N ALA A 128 -3.68 2.99 3.80
CA ALA A 128 -3.66 2.25 2.55
C ALA A 128 -2.92 0.91 2.70
N GLU A 129 -1.72 0.94 3.28
CA GLU A 129 -0.93 -0.25 3.52
C GLU A 129 -1.51 -1.13 4.64
N GLY A 130 -1.99 -0.49 5.70
CA GLY A 130 -2.57 -1.21 6.83
C GLY A 130 -3.80 -2.03 6.48
N ILE A 131 -4.73 -1.48 5.70
CA ILE A 131 -5.92 -2.22 5.26
C ILE A 131 -5.59 -3.28 4.19
N ALA A 132 -4.58 -3.06 3.36
CA ALA A 132 -4.10 -4.06 2.42
C ALA A 132 -3.49 -5.27 3.15
N GLN A 133 -2.74 -5.04 4.21
CA GLN A 133 -2.23 -6.10 5.10
C GLN A 133 -3.36 -6.78 5.89
N PHE A 134 -4.35 -6.03 6.35
CA PHE A 134 -5.50 -6.55 7.09
C PHE A 134 -6.30 -7.60 6.30
N MET A 135 -6.27 -7.52 4.98
CA MET A 135 -6.95 -8.49 4.12
C MET A 135 -6.34 -9.90 4.16
N TYR A 136 -5.13 -10.09 4.65
CA TYR A 136 -4.53 -11.42 4.71
C TYR A 136 -5.36 -12.41 5.52
N PRO A 137 -5.80 -12.10 6.75
CA PRO A 137 -6.76 -12.95 7.46
C PRO A 137 -8.11 -13.09 6.75
N GLY A 138 -8.61 -12.02 6.13
CA GLY A 138 -9.87 -12.02 5.38
C GLY A 138 -9.85 -12.89 4.14
N ALA A 139 -8.69 -13.13 3.55
CA ALA A 139 -8.49 -14.05 2.44
C ALA A 139 -8.31 -15.53 2.89
N ASP A 140 -8.44 -15.80 4.18
CA ASP A 140 -8.29 -17.12 4.81
C ASP A 140 -6.92 -17.77 4.58
N TRP A 141 -5.91 -16.97 4.36
CA TRP A 141 -4.52 -17.38 4.36
C TRP A 141 -3.66 -16.31 5.00
N ASP A 142 -2.55 -16.72 5.49
CA ASP A 142 -1.54 -15.90 6.12
C ASP A 142 -2.04 -14.98 7.24
N ASN A 143 -1.31 -14.97 8.29
CA ASN A 143 -1.57 -14.19 9.47
C ASN A 143 -0.42 -13.21 9.72
N TRP A 144 -0.69 -12.27 10.60
CA TRP A 144 0.35 -11.44 11.20
C TRP A 144 1.43 -12.30 11.84
N ASP A 145 2.64 -12.23 11.32
CA ASP A 145 3.74 -13.06 11.77
C ASP A 145 4.37 -12.56 13.08
N SER A 146 5.07 -13.46 13.77
CA SER A 146 5.71 -13.15 15.05
C SER A 146 6.87 -12.18 14.94
N SER A 147 7.54 -12.11 13.79
CA SER A 147 8.64 -11.17 13.55
C SER A 147 8.15 -9.73 13.53
N ARG A 148 7.05 -9.48 12.86
CA ARG A 148 6.41 -8.15 12.83
C ARG A 148 5.89 -7.73 14.19
N ASP A 149 5.28 -8.65 14.94
CA ASP A 149 4.82 -8.39 16.31
C ASP A 149 5.99 -8.09 17.25
N MET A 150 7.09 -8.81 17.11
CA MET A 150 8.33 -8.57 17.87
C MET A 150 8.87 -7.17 17.60
N LEU A 151 8.93 -6.75 16.33
CA LEU A 151 9.42 -5.43 15.95
C LEU A 151 8.55 -4.31 16.52
N LEU A 152 7.22 -4.45 16.45
CA LEU A 152 6.31 -3.47 17.02
C LEU A 152 6.46 -3.36 18.53
N ARG A 153 6.57 -4.50 19.22
CA ARG A 153 6.79 -4.51 20.68
C ARG A 153 8.11 -3.87 21.07
N ASP A 154 9.19 -4.16 20.32
CA ASP A 154 10.50 -3.55 20.55
C ASP A 154 10.42 -2.02 20.41
N GLN A 155 9.79 -1.53 19.35
CA GLN A 155 9.63 -0.09 19.13
C GLN A 155 8.79 0.58 20.23
N VAL A 156 7.74 -0.08 20.72
CA VAL A 156 6.93 0.43 21.84
C VAL A 156 7.73 0.48 23.13
N LEU A 157 8.46 -0.59 23.44
CA LEU A 157 9.23 -0.68 24.70
C LEU A 157 10.39 0.32 24.76
N ASN A 158 10.94 0.69 23.62
CA ASN A 158 12.05 1.63 23.51
C ASN A 158 11.60 3.07 23.18
N ASP A 159 10.31 3.34 23.13
CA ASP A 159 9.72 4.65 22.77
C ASP A 159 10.23 5.16 21.39
N GLN A 160 10.30 4.25 20.43
CA GLN A 160 10.83 4.47 19.07
C GLN A 160 9.78 4.31 17.97
N LEU A 161 8.49 4.25 18.32
CA LEU A 161 7.44 4.24 17.32
C LEU A 161 7.51 5.48 16.43
N LEU A 162 7.26 5.29 15.15
CA LEU A 162 7.11 6.41 14.23
C LEU A 162 5.98 7.35 14.70
N THR A 163 6.24 8.63 14.61
CA THR A 163 5.23 9.66 14.89
C THR A 163 4.10 9.62 13.87
N TRP A 164 2.98 10.25 14.21
CA TRP A 164 1.84 10.36 13.28
C TRP A 164 2.19 10.97 11.93
N ASN A 165 3.11 11.93 11.90
CA ASN A 165 3.58 12.53 10.65
C ASN A 165 4.44 11.56 9.85
N GLU A 166 5.27 10.77 10.51
CA GLU A 166 6.17 9.84 9.86
C GLU A 166 5.46 8.65 9.22
N ILE A 167 4.39 8.14 9.81
CA ILE A 167 3.61 7.04 9.20
C ILE A 167 2.81 7.47 7.96
N ASN A 168 2.71 8.78 7.71
CA ASN A 168 2.04 9.35 6.55
C ASN A 168 2.95 9.54 5.33
N VAL A 169 4.22 9.18 5.41
CA VAL A 169 5.17 9.35 4.32
C VAL A 169 6.08 8.13 4.18
N PHE A 170 6.44 7.82 2.94
CA PHE A 170 7.55 6.92 2.61
C PHE A 170 8.84 7.73 2.37
N GLY A 171 9.95 7.06 2.08
CA GLY A 171 11.24 7.72 1.84
C GLY A 171 12.21 7.66 3.02
N LYS A 172 11.92 6.78 3.98
CA LYS A 172 12.82 6.40 5.08
C LYS A 172 13.78 5.28 4.66
N SER A 173 14.55 4.80 5.61
CA SER A 173 15.26 3.51 5.45
C SER A 173 14.29 2.36 5.17
N GLY A 174 14.79 1.23 4.70
CA GLY A 174 13.97 0.04 4.49
C GLY A 174 13.19 -0.36 5.76
N PHE A 175 13.84 -0.33 6.92
CA PHE A 175 13.21 -0.58 8.21
C PHE A 175 12.11 0.45 8.53
N GLY A 176 12.39 1.74 8.35
CA GLY A 176 11.41 2.81 8.61
C GLY A 176 10.18 2.73 7.70
N ASN A 177 10.36 2.33 6.44
CA ASN A 177 9.24 2.09 5.54
C ASN A 177 8.45 0.85 5.96
N GLU A 178 9.12 -0.25 6.34
CA GLU A 178 8.45 -1.45 6.86
C GLU A 178 7.60 -1.15 8.11
N MET A 179 8.03 -0.22 8.95
CA MET A 179 7.26 0.19 10.12
C MET A 179 5.95 0.91 9.74
N VAL A 180 5.86 1.57 8.59
CA VAL A 180 4.58 2.14 8.10
C VAL A 180 3.56 1.03 7.86
N TYR A 181 3.97 -0.08 7.25
CA TYR A 181 3.12 -1.27 7.07
C TYR A 181 2.71 -1.89 8.41
N ASN A 182 3.66 -2.09 9.31
CA ASN A 182 3.44 -2.76 10.58
C ASN A 182 2.53 -1.95 11.51
N ILE A 183 2.77 -0.66 11.66
CA ILE A 183 1.92 0.25 12.45
C ILE A 183 0.55 0.38 11.79
N GLY A 184 0.51 0.55 10.47
CA GLY A 184 -0.74 0.64 9.72
C GLY A 184 -1.62 -0.59 9.89
N PHE A 185 -1.04 -1.79 9.82
CA PHE A 185 -1.77 -3.04 10.09
C PHE A 185 -2.29 -3.11 11.53
N ALA A 186 -1.45 -2.81 12.52
CA ALA A 186 -1.85 -2.83 13.92
C ALA A 186 -3.01 -1.86 14.20
N LEU A 187 -2.96 -0.66 13.64
CA LEU A 187 -4.03 0.34 13.73
C LEU A 187 -5.30 -0.15 13.03
N SER A 188 -5.18 -0.72 11.83
CA SER A 188 -6.32 -1.26 11.08
C SER A 188 -6.98 -2.42 11.84
N LYS A 189 -6.18 -3.33 12.39
CA LYS A 189 -6.67 -4.42 13.25
C LYS A 189 -7.40 -3.90 14.49
N TYR A 190 -6.84 -2.89 15.15
CA TYR A 190 -7.48 -2.24 16.29
C TYR A 190 -8.81 -1.59 15.91
N ILE A 191 -8.85 -0.85 14.82
CA ILE A 191 -10.05 -0.19 14.32
C ILE A 191 -11.14 -1.24 14.00
N ALA A 192 -10.77 -2.29 13.27
CA ALA A 192 -11.70 -3.38 12.95
C ALA A 192 -12.21 -4.12 14.19
N SER A 193 -11.35 -4.35 15.19
CA SER A 193 -11.74 -5.01 16.43
C SER A 193 -12.73 -4.18 17.28
N LYS A 194 -12.63 -2.86 17.19
CA LYS A 194 -13.45 -1.92 17.98
C LYS A 194 -14.78 -1.57 17.31
N TYR A 195 -14.79 -1.47 15.98
CA TYR A 195 -15.93 -0.94 15.23
C TYR A 195 -16.51 -1.92 14.20
N GLY A 196 -15.95 -3.13 14.10
CA GLY A 196 -16.24 -4.07 13.02
C GLY A 196 -15.44 -3.79 11.74
N PRO A 197 -15.15 -4.81 10.91
CA PRO A 197 -14.38 -4.65 9.69
C PRO A 197 -15.12 -3.78 8.63
N GLU A 198 -16.43 -3.70 8.69
CA GLU A 198 -17.26 -2.86 7.81
C GLU A 198 -17.00 -1.35 8.00
N VAL A 199 -16.26 -0.97 9.02
CA VAL A 199 -15.85 0.43 9.23
C VAL A 199 -14.97 0.95 8.10
N PHE A 200 -14.22 0.08 7.43
CA PHE A 200 -13.35 0.49 6.32
C PHE A 200 -14.14 0.98 5.12
N GLU A 201 -15.31 0.40 4.85
CA GLU A 201 -16.21 0.94 3.84
C GLU A 201 -16.56 2.40 4.12
N LYS A 202 -16.83 2.74 5.40
CA LYS A 202 -17.24 4.09 5.82
C LYS A 202 -16.08 5.08 5.87
N ILE A 203 -14.88 4.62 6.22
CA ILE A 203 -13.68 5.47 6.27
C ILE A 203 -13.24 5.89 4.86
N LEU A 204 -13.49 5.05 3.85
CA LEU A 204 -13.12 5.29 2.47
C LEU A 204 -14.17 6.07 1.66
N LEU A 205 -15.31 6.38 2.24
CA LEU A 205 -16.33 7.26 1.66
C LEU A 205 -15.93 8.74 1.83
#